data_7456ca62454645acfd120571f94f4b05
#
_entry.id   7456ca62454645acfd120571f94f4b05
#
_cell.length_a   1.000
_cell.length_b   1.000
_cell.length_c   1.000
_cell.angle_alpha   90.00
_cell.angle_beta   90.00
_cell.angle_gamma   90.00
#
_symmetry.space_group_name_H-M   'P 1'
#
loop_
_entity.id
_entity.type
_entity.pdbx_description
1 polymer ?
#
loop_
_entity_poly.entity_id
_entity_poly.type
_entity_poly.pdbx_seq_one_letter_code
_entity_poly.pdbx_strand_id
1 'polypeptide(L)'
;MSENKTNVPVRDLTIKQGFKLSKFLVCWEMVLVYILILINVVLIAMKPNLYFASGTIQSIIQSGLDVSPLVLGMILILMLGDIDVSAASTMIFASMATGLCMDAGLPMILSVLMGIVAGAACGAFNGFFVAYMKMPAVITTISTQMLFRGIVKIVLDVNVLKNFPEFYTAIGWRNIAGIPIALILYIIMTVIFIYVLQKSKFGRTLYIIGNNPTCAQYSGIDVKRTKLLVFTLMGAMSGVASIFFVGRMGGSVSSTMGTGYEMTAIAICVLGGVSTNGGKGKVYGPFIATFIFAFLTYTLGLLNVDANSRKIVTGIILIIAVLIPNVNKKLIADLKLKFIYKGNKNVEALNVKTAAKVKALKAEIAETKKDNSLSESAKNDKIKKAEAEIVSLQKKCKDQTAIWLAEQAEDARKAKELFNKK
;
A
#
# COMPACT_ATOMS: atom_id res chain seq x y z
N MET A 1 -24.45 63.67 4.93
CA MET A 1 -23.47 62.57 5.12
C MET A 1 -24.03 61.36 4.44
N SER A 2 -23.58 61.07 3.22
CA SER A 2 -24.02 59.91 2.43
C SER A 2 -23.03 58.77 2.63
N GLU A 3 -23.49 57.67 3.21
CA GLU A 3 -22.73 56.45 3.35
C GLU A 3 -22.46 55.85 1.97
N ASN A 4 -21.21 55.85 1.57
CA ASN A 4 -20.72 55.19 0.39
C ASN A 4 -20.60 53.68 0.71
N LYS A 5 -21.63 52.88 0.41
CA LYS A 5 -21.56 51.42 0.44
C LYS A 5 -20.65 50.96 -0.72
N THR A 6 -19.41 50.67 -0.42
CA THR A 6 -18.50 49.99 -1.35
C THR A 6 -19.04 48.57 -1.58
N ASN A 7 -19.64 48.34 -2.76
CA ASN A 7 -19.98 47.02 -3.28
C ASN A 7 -18.68 46.26 -3.56
N VAL A 8 -18.20 45.53 -2.55
CA VAL A 8 -17.15 44.51 -2.79
C VAL A 8 -17.83 43.35 -3.50
N PRO A 9 -17.44 42.98 -4.72
CA PRO A 9 -18.03 41.83 -5.40
C PRO A 9 -17.72 40.56 -4.61
N VAL A 10 -18.76 39.97 -4.01
CA VAL A 10 -18.67 38.68 -3.37
C VAL A 10 -18.28 37.68 -4.45
N ARG A 11 -17.05 37.20 -4.42
CA ARG A 11 -16.54 36.21 -5.33
C ARG A 11 -17.31 34.91 -5.11
N ASP A 12 -18.16 34.54 -6.07
CA ASP A 12 -18.93 33.32 -6.01
C ASP A 12 -17.94 32.13 -6.15
N LEU A 13 -17.64 31.48 -5.01
CA LEU A 13 -16.72 30.34 -4.91
C LEU A 13 -17.41 29.02 -5.24
N THR A 14 -18.66 29.03 -5.69
CA THR A 14 -19.37 27.83 -6.13
C THR A 14 -18.86 27.39 -7.49
N ILE A 15 -17.78 26.62 -7.50
CA ILE A 15 -17.34 25.88 -8.70
C ILE A 15 -18.36 24.76 -8.93
N LYS A 16 -19.37 25.02 -9.74
CA LYS A 16 -20.20 23.95 -10.33
C LYS A 16 -19.27 23.10 -11.21
N GLN A 17 -18.68 22.05 -10.65
CA GLN A 17 -17.99 21.04 -11.43
C GLN A 17 -19.07 20.24 -12.19
N GLY A 18 -19.39 20.65 -13.42
CA GLY A 18 -20.17 19.86 -14.33
C GLY A 18 -19.51 18.50 -14.53
N PHE A 19 -20.29 17.42 -14.52
CA PHE A 19 -19.83 16.06 -14.80
C PHE A 19 -19.15 16.05 -16.17
N LYS A 20 -17.82 15.90 -16.18
CA LYS A 20 -17.03 15.76 -17.43
C LYS A 20 -16.75 14.29 -17.66
N LEU A 21 -17.46 13.68 -18.62
CA LEU A 21 -17.31 12.27 -19.01
C LEU A 21 -15.84 11.88 -19.26
N SER A 22 -15.07 12.78 -19.89
CA SER A 22 -13.64 12.57 -20.14
C SER A 22 -12.80 12.42 -18.86
N LYS A 23 -13.14 13.15 -17.78
CA LYS A 23 -12.46 12.99 -16.49
C LYS A 23 -12.86 11.71 -15.78
N PHE A 24 -14.11 11.26 -15.97
CA PHE A 24 -14.60 10.01 -15.41
C PHE A 24 -13.92 8.80 -16.07
N LEU A 25 -13.79 8.79 -17.40
CA LEU A 25 -13.15 7.70 -18.15
C LEU A 25 -11.64 7.54 -17.88
N VAL A 26 -10.98 8.59 -17.39
CA VAL A 26 -9.54 8.59 -17.10
C VAL A 26 -9.27 8.46 -15.59
N CYS A 27 -10.30 8.31 -14.74
CA CYS A 27 -10.04 8.12 -13.32
C CYS A 27 -9.46 6.73 -13.04
N TRP A 28 -8.70 6.61 -11.93
CA TRP A 28 -7.95 5.41 -11.60
C TRP A 28 -8.83 4.15 -11.52
N GLU A 29 -10.02 4.31 -10.97
CA GLU A 29 -10.99 3.23 -10.86
C GLU A 29 -11.41 2.67 -12.23
N MET A 30 -11.55 3.54 -13.26
CA MET A 30 -11.86 3.10 -14.65
C MET A 30 -10.65 2.41 -15.29
N VAL A 31 -9.43 2.83 -14.99
CA VAL A 31 -8.21 2.13 -15.45
C VAL A 31 -8.20 0.68 -14.92
N LEU A 32 -8.57 0.48 -13.66
CA LEU A 32 -8.69 -0.88 -13.09
C LEU A 32 -9.78 -1.71 -13.82
N VAL A 33 -10.91 -1.11 -14.16
CA VAL A 33 -11.95 -1.79 -14.95
C VAL A 33 -11.42 -2.18 -16.34
N TYR A 34 -10.65 -1.32 -17.01
CA TYR A 34 -10.03 -1.65 -18.29
C TYR A 34 -9.03 -2.79 -18.17
N ILE A 35 -8.23 -2.82 -17.11
CA ILE A 35 -7.31 -3.93 -16.81
C ILE A 35 -8.10 -5.23 -16.60
N LEU A 36 -9.19 -5.19 -15.84
CA LEU A 36 -10.05 -6.34 -15.61
C LEU A 36 -10.65 -6.87 -16.93
N ILE A 37 -11.16 -5.99 -17.77
CA ILE A 37 -11.69 -6.36 -19.10
C ILE A 37 -10.57 -6.98 -19.95
N LEU A 38 -9.38 -6.39 -19.97
CA LEU A 38 -8.23 -6.90 -20.74
C LEU A 38 -7.86 -8.32 -20.31
N ILE A 39 -7.78 -8.59 -19.00
CA ILE A 39 -7.49 -9.93 -18.48
C ILE A 39 -8.56 -10.94 -18.93
N ASN A 40 -9.84 -10.57 -18.88
CA ASN A 40 -10.93 -11.42 -19.36
C ASN A 40 -10.83 -11.70 -20.85
N VAL A 41 -10.56 -10.69 -21.68
CA VAL A 41 -10.37 -10.86 -23.14
C VAL A 41 -9.20 -11.81 -23.44
N VAL A 42 -8.08 -11.65 -22.75
CA VAL A 42 -6.91 -12.55 -22.88
C VAL A 42 -7.27 -13.97 -22.49
N LEU A 43 -7.98 -14.17 -21.38
CA LEU A 43 -8.41 -15.51 -20.93
C LEU A 43 -9.37 -16.17 -21.92
N ILE A 44 -10.32 -15.43 -22.48
CA ILE A 44 -11.23 -15.91 -23.52
C ILE A 44 -10.45 -16.31 -24.78
N ALA A 45 -9.51 -15.48 -25.22
CA ALA A 45 -8.68 -15.75 -26.40
C ALA A 45 -7.80 -17.00 -26.24
N MET A 46 -7.27 -17.24 -25.03
CA MET A 46 -6.38 -18.37 -24.75
C MET A 46 -7.14 -19.70 -24.53
N LYS A 47 -8.27 -19.66 -23.85
CA LYS A 47 -9.02 -20.86 -23.39
C LYS A 47 -10.54 -20.65 -23.45
N PRO A 48 -11.14 -20.44 -24.63
CA PRO A 48 -12.57 -20.12 -24.74
C PRO A 48 -13.47 -21.21 -24.15
N ASN A 49 -13.15 -22.48 -24.42
CA ASN A 49 -13.95 -23.61 -23.96
C ASN A 49 -13.99 -23.73 -22.42
N LEU A 50 -12.89 -23.35 -21.75
CA LEU A 50 -12.79 -23.35 -20.30
C LEU A 50 -13.50 -22.12 -19.70
N TYR A 51 -13.38 -20.96 -20.33
CA TYR A 51 -14.01 -19.73 -19.83
C TYR A 51 -15.54 -19.84 -19.80
N PHE A 52 -16.14 -20.39 -20.85
CA PHE A 52 -17.60 -20.55 -20.98
C PHE A 52 -18.13 -21.85 -20.34
N ALA A 53 -17.24 -22.68 -19.74
CA ALA A 53 -17.69 -23.86 -19.01
C ALA A 53 -18.52 -23.47 -17.78
N SER A 54 -19.56 -24.25 -17.49
CA SER A 54 -20.45 -24.01 -16.36
C SER A 54 -19.67 -23.97 -15.06
N GLY A 55 -19.86 -22.92 -14.26
CA GLY A 55 -19.19 -22.74 -12.94
C GLY A 55 -17.80 -22.13 -12.98
N THR A 56 -17.18 -21.92 -14.16
CA THR A 56 -15.82 -21.35 -14.25
C THR A 56 -15.76 -19.94 -13.69
N ILE A 57 -16.66 -19.05 -14.08
CA ILE A 57 -16.70 -17.66 -13.58
C ILE A 57 -16.89 -17.64 -12.07
N GLN A 58 -17.74 -18.51 -11.53
CA GLN A 58 -17.95 -18.67 -10.08
C GLN A 58 -16.67 -19.09 -9.38
N SER A 59 -15.96 -20.10 -9.93
CA SER A 59 -14.68 -20.58 -9.40
C SER A 59 -13.58 -19.51 -9.44
N ILE A 60 -13.54 -18.69 -10.49
CA ILE A 60 -12.63 -17.55 -10.59
C ILE A 60 -12.91 -16.55 -9.48
N ILE A 61 -14.15 -16.11 -9.33
CA ILE A 61 -14.56 -15.15 -8.32
C ILE A 61 -14.23 -15.70 -6.92
N GLN A 62 -14.63 -16.94 -6.63
CA GLN A 62 -14.33 -17.59 -5.35
C GLN A 62 -12.84 -17.66 -5.05
N SER A 63 -11.99 -17.79 -6.10
CA SER A 63 -10.54 -17.91 -5.92
C SER A 63 -9.85 -16.67 -5.35
N GLY A 64 -10.48 -15.52 -5.34
CA GLY A 64 -9.93 -14.28 -4.77
C GLY A 64 -10.69 -13.75 -3.55
N LEU A 65 -11.81 -14.38 -3.19
CA LEU A 65 -12.63 -13.89 -2.09
C LEU A 65 -12.13 -14.28 -0.70
N ASP A 66 -11.24 -15.27 -0.60
CA ASP A 66 -10.63 -15.69 0.65
C ASP A 66 -9.71 -14.60 1.26
N VAL A 67 -9.11 -13.75 0.44
CA VAL A 67 -8.31 -12.62 0.89
C VAL A 67 -9.12 -11.33 1.12
N SER A 68 -10.37 -11.31 0.63
CA SER A 68 -11.15 -10.07 0.57
C SER A 68 -11.41 -9.39 1.92
N PRO A 69 -11.67 -10.07 3.07
CA PRO A 69 -11.81 -9.39 4.34
C PRO A 69 -10.48 -8.81 4.85
N LEU A 70 -9.33 -9.48 4.55
CA LEU A 70 -8.01 -8.91 4.84
C LEU A 70 -7.79 -7.60 4.09
N VAL A 71 -8.22 -7.53 2.82
CA VAL A 71 -8.14 -6.30 2.01
C VAL A 71 -8.92 -5.17 2.66
N LEU A 72 -10.15 -5.41 3.13
CA LEU A 72 -10.95 -4.38 3.78
C LEU A 72 -10.29 -3.87 5.07
N GLY A 73 -9.75 -4.77 5.91
CA GLY A 73 -9.00 -4.38 7.10
C GLY A 73 -7.71 -3.61 6.75
N MET A 74 -6.99 -4.06 5.73
CA MET A 74 -5.73 -3.44 5.28
C MET A 74 -5.94 -2.02 4.77
N ILE A 75 -7.10 -1.70 4.15
CA ILE A 75 -7.44 -0.33 3.75
C ILE A 75 -7.35 0.61 4.96
N LEU A 76 -7.88 0.22 6.12
CA LEU A 76 -7.87 1.05 7.33
C LEU A 76 -6.45 1.33 7.82
N ILE A 77 -5.60 0.31 7.82
CA ILE A 77 -4.18 0.40 8.23
C ILE A 77 -3.41 1.34 7.28
N LEU A 78 -3.54 1.11 5.96
CA LEU A 78 -2.86 1.93 4.96
C LEU A 78 -3.37 3.38 4.97
N MET A 79 -4.63 3.62 5.30
CA MET A 79 -5.16 4.98 5.47
C MET A 79 -4.47 5.76 6.59
N LEU A 80 -3.96 5.09 7.63
CA LEU A 80 -3.14 5.70 8.68
C LEU A 80 -1.68 5.94 8.26
N GLY A 81 -1.25 5.37 7.13
CA GLY A 81 0.16 5.35 6.71
C GLY A 81 0.98 4.27 7.41
N ASP A 82 0.33 3.32 8.05
CA ASP A 82 0.96 2.15 8.67
C ASP A 82 0.78 0.92 7.74
N ILE A 83 1.56 -0.14 7.98
CA ILE A 83 1.47 -1.41 7.24
C ILE A 83 1.41 -2.55 8.26
N ASP A 84 0.45 -3.47 8.08
CA ASP A 84 0.35 -4.68 8.91
C ASP A 84 0.72 -5.92 8.10
N VAL A 85 1.92 -6.43 8.37
CA VAL A 85 2.42 -7.66 7.75
C VAL A 85 1.93 -8.91 8.51
N SER A 86 1.43 -8.78 9.73
CA SER A 86 0.98 -9.90 10.56
C SER A 86 -0.41 -10.44 10.19
N ALA A 87 -1.15 -9.76 9.32
CA ALA A 87 -2.54 -10.03 8.99
C ALA A 87 -2.83 -11.50 8.64
N ALA A 88 -1.99 -12.12 7.82
CA ALA A 88 -2.17 -13.52 7.43
C ALA A 88 -1.83 -14.49 8.57
N SER A 89 -0.83 -14.20 9.39
CA SER A 89 -0.53 -15.02 10.58
C SER A 89 -1.63 -14.91 11.63
N THR A 90 -2.21 -13.71 11.79
CA THR A 90 -3.39 -13.48 12.64
C THR A 90 -4.60 -14.23 12.12
N MET A 91 -4.82 -14.31 10.80
CA MET A 91 -5.88 -15.08 10.17
C MET A 91 -5.75 -16.58 10.50
N ILE A 92 -4.55 -17.16 10.37
CA ILE A 92 -4.32 -18.57 10.68
C ILE A 92 -4.41 -18.81 12.20
N PHE A 93 -3.94 -17.89 13.03
CA PHE A 93 -4.10 -17.94 14.48
C PHE A 93 -5.59 -17.96 14.88
N ALA A 94 -6.40 -17.11 14.27
CA ALA A 94 -7.85 -17.10 14.47
C ALA A 94 -8.50 -18.40 14.01
N SER A 95 -8.08 -18.96 12.86
CA SER A 95 -8.55 -20.26 12.37
C SER A 95 -8.22 -21.38 13.36
N MET A 96 -7.00 -21.40 13.89
CA MET A 96 -6.56 -22.35 14.91
C MET A 96 -7.43 -22.22 16.17
N ALA A 97 -7.62 -21.00 16.69
CA ALA A 97 -8.44 -20.77 17.86
C ALA A 97 -9.87 -21.26 17.67
N THR A 98 -10.47 -21.01 16.49
CA THR A 98 -11.79 -21.53 16.14
C THR A 98 -11.82 -23.07 16.14
N GLY A 99 -10.85 -23.72 15.46
CA GLY A 99 -10.79 -25.17 15.35
C GLY A 99 -10.60 -25.84 16.71
N LEU A 100 -9.72 -25.32 17.57
CA LEU A 100 -9.51 -25.83 18.92
C LEU A 100 -10.77 -25.68 19.80
N CYS A 101 -11.51 -24.58 19.67
CA CYS A 101 -12.78 -24.41 20.40
C CYS A 101 -13.83 -25.44 19.94
N MET A 102 -13.86 -25.76 18.64
CA MET A 102 -14.77 -26.82 18.12
C MET A 102 -14.36 -28.22 18.60
N ASP A 103 -13.06 -28.52 18.59
CA ASP A 103 -12.53 -29.79 19.09
C ASP A 103 -12.81 -29.95 20.61
N ALA A 104 -12.86 -28.85 21.35
CA ALA A 104 -13.27 -28.81 22.75
C ALA A 104 -14.80 -28.95 22.96
N GLY A 105 -15.58 -29.11 21.89
CA GLY A 105 -17.05 -29.32 21.95
C GLY A 105 -17.86 -28.02 22.08
N LEU A 106 -17.28 -26.83 21.85
CA LEU A 106 -18.05 -25.59 21.89
C LEU A 106 -19.00 -25.50 20.67
N PRO A 107 -20.18 -24.87 20.83
CA PRO A 107 -21.06 -24.58 19.70
C PRO A 107 -20.37 -23.79 18.62
N MET A 108 -20.68 -24.07 17.34
CA MET A 108 -20.06 -23.44 16.17
C MET A 108 -20.04 -21.91 16.24
N ILE A 109 -21.16 -21.29 16.57
CA ILE A 109 -21.27 -19.81 16.63
C ILE A 109 -20.31 -19.24 17.66
N LEU A 110 -20.19 -19.87 18.82
CA LEU A 110 -19.28 -19.45 19.89
C LEU A 110 -17.82 -19.63 19.46
N SER A 111 -17.49 -20.75 18.81
CA SER A 111 -16.14 -21.01 18.28
C SER A 111 -15.73 -19.98 17.23
N VAL A 112 -16.63 -19.61 16.33
CA VAL A 112 -16.41 -18.54 15.33
C VAL A 112 -16.15 -17.20 16.02
N LEU A 113 -16.98 -16.84 16.99
CA LEU A 113 -16.80 -15.61 17.77
C LEU A 113 -15.46 -15.60 18.50
N MET A 114 -15.06 -16.72 19.10
CA MET A 114 -13.76 -16.86 19.77
C MET A 114 -12.59 -16.66 18.77
N GLY A 115 -12.70 -17.18 17.55
CA GLY A 115 -11.71 -16.92 16.50
C GLY A 115 -11.62 -15.45 16.12
N ILE A 116 -12.75 -14.77 15.97
CA ILE A 116 -12.76 -13.31 15.67
C ILE A 116 -12.18 -12.52 16.85
N VAL A 117 -12.52 -12.88 18.09
CA VAL A 117 -11.97 -12.26 19.31
C VAL A 117 -10.47 -12.51 19.41
N ALA A 118 -10.00 -13.72 19.13
CA ALA A 118 -8.57 -14.05 19.11
C ALA A 118 -7.82 -13.20 18.05
N GLY A 119 -8.38 -13.06 16.85
CA GLY A 119 -7.86 -12.16 15.83
C GLY A 119 -7.83 -10.70 16.30
N ALA A 120 -8.92 -10.21 16.89
CA ALA A 120 -8.99 -8.85 17.43
C ALA A 120 -7.96 -8.63 18.56
N ALA A 121 -7.74 -9.62 19.43
CA ALA A 121 -6.73 -9.57 20.48
C ALA A 121 -5.30 -9.47 19.90
N CYS A 122 -4.99 -10.24 18.86
CA CYS A 122 -3.72 -10.12 18.13
C CYS A 122 -3.55 -8.72 17.51
N GLY A 123 -4.60 -8.19 16.90
CA GLY A 123 -4.61 -6.83 16.38
C GLY A 123 -4.44 -5.77 17.46
N ALA A 124 -5.14 -5.91 18.60
CA ALA A 124 -4.99 -5.03 19.77
C ALA A 124 -3.56 -5.07 20.33
N PHE A 125 -2.94 -6.24 20.38
CA PHE A 125 -1.54 -6.43 20.77
C PHE A 125 -0.61 -5.60 19.86
N ASN A 126 -0.74 -5.73 18.53
CA ASN A 126 0.01 -4.91 17.58
C ASN A 126 -0.26 -3.41 17.78
N GLY A 127 -1.54 -3.05 17.89
CA GLY A 127 -1.95 -1.66 18.08
C GLY A 127 -1.41 -1.03 19.36
N PHE A 128 -1.27 -1.81 20.43
CA PHE A 128 -0.66 -1.34 21.68
C PHE A 128 0.81 -0.94 21.47
N PHE A 129 1.60 -1.78 20.84
CA PHE A 129 3.02 -1.46 20.58
C PHE A 129 3.19 -0.28 19.63
N VAL A 130 2.38 -0.23 18.56
CA VAL A 130 2.47 0.85 17.57
C VAL A 130 1.97 2.18 18.14
N ALA A 131 0.83 2.18 18.86
CA ALA A 131 0.18 3.40 19.30
C ALA A 131 0.77 3.96 20.61
N TYR A 132 1.05 3.11 21.58
CA TYR A 132 1.50 3.53 22.91
C TYR A 132 3.00 3.45 23.10
N MET A 133 3.64 2.39 22.62
CA MET A 133 5.10 2.23 22.68
C MET A 133 5.81 2.98 21.53
N LYS A 134 5.03 3.54 20.56
CA LYS A 134 5.54 4.28 19.39
C LYS A 134 6.53 3.48 18.52
N MET A 135 6.40 2.17 18.51
CA MET A 135 7.21 1.31 17.65
C MET A 135 6.79 1.46 16.18
N PRO A 136 7.73 1.39 15.22
CA PRO A 136 7.40 1.38 13.80
C PRO A 136 6.47 0.19 13.47
N ALA A 137 5.34 0.47 12.80
CA ALA A 137 4.30 -0.53 12.53
C ALA A 137 4.84 -1.76 11.77
N VAL A 138 5.66 -1.54 10.75
CA VAL A 138 6.24 -2.62 9.93
C VAL A 138 7.11 -3.56 10.78
N ILE A 139 7.98 -3.01 11.64
CA ILE A 139 8.86 -3.81 12.49
C ILE A 139 8.03 -4.61 13.50
N THR A 140 7.06 -3.96 14.15
CA THR A 140 6.16 -4.59 15.11
C THR A 140 5.41 -5.75 14.46
N THR A 141 4.80 -5.51 13.29
CA THR A 141 3.95 -6.51 12.64
C THR A 141 4.73 -7.65 12.01
N ILE A 142 5.97 -7.43 11.55
CA ILE A 142 6.87 -8.53 11.13
C ILE A 142 7.23 -9.40 12.35
N SER A 143 7.58 -8.80 13.49
CA SER A 143 7.91 -9.54 14.70
C SER A 143 6.73 -10.37 15.21
N THR A 144 5.53 -9.77 15.23
CA THR A 144 4.31 -10.47 15.65
C THR A 144 3.82 -11.49 14.63
N GLN A 145 4.10 -11.29 13.33
CA GLN A 145 3.88 -12.31 12.30
C GLN A 145 4.65 -13.60 12.65
N MET A 146 5.94 -13.46 13.00
CA MET A 146 6.76 -14.60 13.40
C MET A 146 6.24 -15.23 14.70
N LEU A 147 5.85 -14.40 15.70
CA LEU A 147 5.30 -14.85 16.96
C LEU A 147 4.02 -15.66 16.77
N PHE A 148 3.01 -15.10 16.10
CA PHE A 148 1.71 -15.77 15.93
C PHE A 148 1.85 -17.03 15.09
N ARG A 149 2.66 -17.00 14.03
CA ARG A 149 2.94 -18.17 13.21
C ARG A 149 3.73 -19.24 13.98
N GLY A 150 4.65 -18.82 14.83
CA GLY A 150 5.38 -19.73 15.74
C GLY A 150 4.45 -20.44 16.71
N ILE A 151 3.53 -19.71 17.36
CA ILE A 151 2.52 -20.29 18.25
C ILE A 151 1.64 -21.32 17.49
N VAL A 152 1.12 -20.93 16.32
CA VAL A 152 0.33 -21.85 15.48
C VAL A 152 1.11 -23.11 15.14
N LYS A 153 2.40 -22.97 14.82
CA LYS A 153 3.27 -24.10 14.47
C LYS A 153 3.54 -25.02 15.65
N ILE A 154 3.70 -24.48 16.87
CA ILE A 154 3.87 -25.27 18.09
C ILE A 154 2.59 -26.02 18.45
N VAL A 155 1.43 -25.33 18.35
CA VAL A 155 0.14 -25.90 18.77
C VAL A 155 -0.37 -26.95 17.78
N LEU A 156 -0.26 -26.69 16.48
CA LEU A 156 -0.73 -27.62 15.44
C LEU A 156 0.33 -28.64 15.04
N ASP A 157 1.62 -28.31 15.17
CA ASP A 157 2.75 -29.10 14.70
C ASP A 157 2.53 -29.57 13.23
N VAL A 158 2.50 -30.86 12.98
CA VAL A 158 2.19 -31.46 11.66
C VAL A 158 0.71 -31.78 11.48
N ASN A 159 -0.09 -31.55 12.52
CA ASN A 159 -1.51 -31.87 12.49
C ASN A 159 -2.29 -30.87 11.65
N VAL A 160 -3.38 -31.37 11.07
CA VAL A 160 -4.33 -30.58 10.30
C VAL A 160 -5.68 -30.62 11.01
N LEU A 161 -6.20 -29.47 11.42
CA LEU A 161 -7.57 -29.38 11.93
C LEU A 161 -8.53 -29.56 10.76
N LYS A 162 -9.45 -30.53 10.87
CA LYS A 162 -10.39 -30.89 9.79
C LYS A 162 -11.86 -30.88 10.24
N ASN A 163 -12.12 -30.64 11.51
CA ASN A 163 -13.46 -30.77 12.09
C ASN A 163 -14.32 -29.50 11.96
N PHE A 164 -14.10 -28.74 10.87
CA PHE A 164 -14.92 -27.56 10.61
C PHE A 164 -16.29 -27.97 10.05
N PRO A 165 -17.39 -27.37 10.54
CA PRO A 165 -18.74 -27.68 10.07
C PRO A 165 -18.96 -27.36 8.60
N GLU A 166 -19.95 -28.00 7.99
CA GLU A 166 -20.35 -27.75 6.60
C GLU A 166 -20.67 -26.29 6.29
N PHE A 167 -21.03 -25.49 7.30
CA PHE A 167 -21.22 -24.05 7.17
C PHE A 167 -19.98 -23.34 6.58
N TYR A 168 -18.77 -23.74 6.99
CA TYR A 168 -17.53 -23.14 6.43
C TYR A 168 -17.36 -23.48 4.97
N THR A 169 -17.52 -24.76 4.61
CA THR A 169 -17.44 -25.21 3.21
C THR A 169 -18.55 -24.59 2.36
N ALA A 170 -19.74 -24.36 2.95
CA ALA A 170 -20.83 -23.67 2.30
C ALA A 170 -20.48 -22.21 1.98
N ILE A 171 -19.82 -21.47 2.87
CA ILE A 171 -19.36 -20.11 2.56
C ILE A 171 -18.33 -20.12 1.42
N GLY A 172 -17.41 -21.08 1.43
CA GLY A 172 -16.34 -21.18 0.42
C GLY A 172 -16.83 -21.61 -0.96
N TRP A 173 -17.82 -22.52 -1.03
CA TRP A 173 -18.16 -23.20 -2.30
C TRP A 173 -19.63 -23.16 -2.69
N ARG A 174 -20.55 -22.87 -1.78
CA ARG A 174 -21.98 -22.90 -2.07
C ARG A 174 -22.44 -21.63 -2.78
N ASN A 175 -23.33 -21.80 -3.75
CA ASN A 175 -23.94 -20.71 -4.49
C ASN A 175 -25.44 -20.58 -4.11
N ILE A 176 -25.94 -19.34 -4.02
CA ILE A 176 -27.35 -19.00 -3.89
C ILE A 176 -27.77 -18.36 -5.21
N ALA A 177 -28.72 -18.96 -5.90
CA ALA A 177 -29.19 -18.48 -7.23
C ALA A 177 -28.03 -18.24 -8.22
N GLY A 178 -26.98 -19.08 -8.20
CA GLY A 178 -25.83 -18.95 -9.09
C GLY A 178 -24.76 -17.95 -8.61
N ILE A 179 -24.98 -17.26 -7.47
CA ILE A 179 -24.03 -16.29 -6.90
C ILE A 179 -23.32 -16.92 -5.69
N PRO A 180 -21.96 -16.90 -5.62
CA PRO A 180 -21.23 -17.39 -4.47
C PRO A 180 -21.61 -16.65 -3.18
N ILE A 181 -21.85 -17.40 -2.08
CA ILE A 181 -22.17 -16.80 -0.78
C ILE A 181 -21.07 -15.84 -0.34
N ALA A 182 -19.80 -16.21 -0.52
CA ALA A 182 -18.65 -15.37 -0.20
C ALA A 182 -18.73 -14.02 -0.90
N LEU A 183 -19.20 -13.96 -2.17
CA LEU A 183 -19.34 -12.71 -2.90
C LEU A 183 -20.42 -11.80 -2.30
N ILE A 184 -21.56 -12.39 -1.92
CA ILE A 184 -22.64 -11.63 -1.26
C ILE A 184 -22.13 -11.01 0.04
N LEU A 185 -21.46 -11.79 0.85
CA LEU A 185 -20.88 -11.32 2.13
C LEU A 185 -19.82 -10.24 1.88
N TYR A 186 -18.96 -10.41 0.87
CA TYR A 186 -17.94 -9.41 0.52
C TYR A 186 -18.56 -8.09 0.06
N ILE A 187 -19.62 -8.13 -0.76
CA ILE A 187 -20.34 -6.92 -1.18
C ILE A 187 -20.96 -6.21 0.03
N ILE A 188 -21.62 -6.94 0.93
CA ILE A 188 -22.21 -6.37 2.15
C ILE A 188 -21.13 -5.69 3.00
N MET A 189 -20.01 -6.38 3.26
CA MET A 189 -18.89 -5.82 4.01
C MET A 189 -18.32 -4.57 3.31
N THR A 190 -18.15 -4.62 1.98
CA THR A 190 -17.64 -3.50 1.20
C THR A 190 -18.55 -2.28 1.31
N VAL A 191 -19.88 -2.44 1.24
CA VAL A 191 -20.85 -1.34 1.43
C VAL A 191 -20.73 -0.74 2.82
N ILE A 192 -20.59 -1.57 3.86
CA ILE A 192 -20.39 -1.10 5.24
C ILE A 192 -19.11 -0.28 5.33
N PHE A 193 -17.99 -0.76 4.76
CA PHE A 193 -16.72 -0.06 4.78
C PHE A 193 -16.74 1.25 3.98
N ILE A 194 -17.46 1.30 2.85
CA ILE A 194 -17.70 2.53 2.10
C ILE A 194 -18.42 3.54 2.98
N TYR A 195 -19.50 3.12 3.64
CA TYR A 195 -20.25 4.00 4.55
C TYR A 195 -19.37 4.48 5.71
N VAL A 196 -18.66 3.57 6.37
CA VAL A 196 -17.78 3.89 7.50
C VAL A 196 -16.69 4.87 7.08
N LEU A 197 -15.99 4.65 5.98
CA LEU A 197 -14.89 5.51 5.55
C LEU A 197 -15.36 6.87 5.01
N GLN A 198 -16.46 6.90 4.26
CA GLN A 198 -16.88 8.14 3.58
C GLN A 198 -17.88 9.00 4.38
N LYS A 199 -18.70 8.39 5.23
CA LYS A 199 -19.80 9.10 5.91
C LYS A 199 -19.58 9.24 7.42
N SER A 200 -18.83 8.34 8.08
CA SER A 200 -18.66 8.40 9.53
C SER A 200 -17.62 9.42 9.99
N LYS A 201 -17.68 9.77 11.28
CA LYS A 201 -16.64 10.57 11.96
C LYS A 201 -15.31 9.81 11.97
N PHE A 202 -15.37 8.50 12.20
CA PHE A 202 -14.19 7.61 12.22
C PHE A 202 -13.42 7.66 10.91
N GLY A 203 -14.08 7.52 9.76
CA GLY A 203 -13.43 7.61 8.45
C GLY A 203 -12.72 8.94 8.24
N ARG A 204 -13.38 10.08 8.55
CA ARG A 204 -12.75 11.40 8.45
C ARG A 204 -11.51 11.52 9.35
N THR A 205 -11.56 10.98 10.56
CA THR A 205 -10.41 10.95 11.48
C THR A 205 -9.23 10.19 10.88
N LEU A 206 -9.46 9.04 10.20
CA LEU A 206 -8.40 8.28 9.53
C LEU A 206 -7.72 9.10 8.43
N TYR A 207 -8.49 9.80 7.58
CA TYR A 207 -7.92 10.67 6.54
C TYR A 207 -7.08 11.81 7.13
N ILE A 208 -7.51 12.42 8.23
CA ILE A 208 -6.79 13.51 8.89
C ILE A 208 -5.47 12.99 9.48
N ILE A 209 -5.53 11.88 10.25
CA ILE A 209 -4.33 11.27 10.86
C ILE A 209 -3.34 10.83 9.78
N GLY A 210 -3.81 10.17 8.72
CA GLY A 210 -2.96 9.69 7.65
C GLY A 210 -2.28 10.80 6.84
N ASN A 211 -2.90 11.98 6.72
CA ASN A 211 -2.28 13.14 6.09
C ASN A 211 -1.21 13.79 6.97
N ASN A 212 -1.50 14.00 8.25
CA ASN A 212 -0.55 14.57 9.20
C ASN A 212 -0.96 14.22 10.65
N PRO A 213 -0.32 13.20 11.26
CA PRO A 213 -0.62 12.79 12.63
C PRO A 213 -0.42 13.90 13.67
N THR A 214 0.59 14.74 13.46
CA THR A 214 0.90 15.85 14.38
C THR A 214 -0.19 16.92 14.35
N CYS A 215 -0.64 17.30 13.15
CA CYS A 215 -1.75 18.24 13.00
C CYS A 215 -3.05 17.68 13.58
N ALA A 216 -3.32 16.38 13.38
CA ALA A 216 -4.47 15.69 13.98
C ALA A 216 -4.45 15.79 15.51
N GLN A 217 -3.29 15.57 16.13
CA GLN A 217 -3.12 15.65 17.58
C GLN A 217 -3.38 17.07 18.11
N TYR A 218 -2.85 18.10 17.45
CA TYR A 218 -3.12 19.50 17.82
C TYR A 218 -4.59 19.91 17.62
N SER A 219 -5.32 19.23 16.74
CA SER A 219 -6.76 19.41 16.54
C SER A 219 -7.62 18.63 17.56
N GLY A 220 -7.02 18.06 18.62
CA GLY A 220 -7.72 17.34 19.66
C GLY A 220 -8.10 15.89 19.32
N ILE A 221 -7.57 15.33 18.22
CA ILE A 221 -7.83 13.93 17.83
C ILE A 221 -6.89 13.02 18.61
N ASP A 222 -7.44 12.03 19.30
CA ASP A 222 -6.65 11.00 19.97
C ASP A 222 -6.10 9.98 18.95
N VAL A 223 -4.91 10.28 18.44
CA VAL A 223 -4.22 9.45 17.45
C VAL A 223 -3.90 8.06 18.02
N LYS A 224 -3.56 7.96 19.31
CA LYS A 224 -3.18 6.68 19.93
C LYS A 224 -4.37 5.72 19.99
N ARG A 225 -5.52 6.18 20.51
CA ARG A 225 -6.74 5.37 20.56
C ARG A 225 -7.21 4.98 19.17
N THR A 226 -7.14 5.90 18.20
CA THR A 226 -7.53 5.61 16.82
C THR A 226 -6.65 4.54 16.20
N LYS A 227 -5.32 4.60 16.39
CA LYS A 227 -4.39 3.57 15.91
C LYS A 227 -4.68 2.22 16.56
N LEU A 228 -4.81 2.17 17.88
CA LEU A 228 -5.16 0.94 18.59
C LEU A 228 -6.44 0.31 18.02
N LEU A 229 -7.49 1.12 17.86
CA LEU A 229 -8.78 0.64 17.34
C LEU A 229 -8.66 0.12 15.90
N VAL A 230 -7.88 0.78 15.04
CA VAL A 230 -7.68 0.33 13.65
C VAL A 230 -6.94 -1.00 13.58
N PHE A 231 -5.89 -1.18 14.37
CA PHE A 231 -5.18 -2.46 14.44
C PHE A 231 -6.07 -3.56 15.03
N THR A 232 -6.89 -3.25 16.04
CA THR A 232 -7.87 -4.20 16.59
C THR A 232 -8.91 -4.60 15.53
N LEU A 233 -9.43 -3.63 14.75
CA LEU A 233 -10.34 -3.91 13.65
C LEU A 233 -9.66 -4.73 12.55
N MET A 234 -8.39 -4.47 12.23
CA MET A 234 -7.64 -5.29 11.29
C MET A 234 -7.53 -6.73 11.77
N GLY A 235 -7.22 -6.94 13.05
CA GLY A 235 -7.20 -8.27 13.66
C GLY A 235 -8.57 -8.96 13.63
N ALA A 236 -9.65 -8.23 13.91
CA ALA A 236 -11.02 -8.76 13.79
C ALA A 236 -11.35 -9.15 12.34
N MET A 237 -10.95 -8.31 11.35
CA MET A 237 -11.12 -8.64 9.93
C MET A 237 -10.27 -9.84 9.51
N SER A 238 -9.10 -10.05 10.11
CA SER A 238 -8.32 -11.29 9.94
C SER A 238 -9.07 -12.50 10.51
N GLY A 239 -9.77 -12.35 11.64
CA GLY A 239 -10.67 -13.36 12.17
C GLY A 239 -11.84 -13.66 11.23
N VAL A 240 -12.45 -12.65 10.62
CA VAL A 240 -13.49 -12.86 9.59
C VAL A 240 -12.89 -13.53 8.34
N ALA A 241 -11.70 -13.12 7.91
CA ALA A 241 -11.01 -13.73 6.78
C ALA A 241 -10.71 -15.21 7.01
N SER A 242 -10.50 -15.63 8.26
CA SER A 242 -10.31 -17.03 8.62
C SER A 242 -11.47 -17.91 8.18
N ILE A 243 -12.70 -17.39 8.24
CA ILE A 243 -13.92 -18.12 7.85
C ILE A 243 -13.93 -18.38 6.34
N PHE A 244 -13.62 -17.33 5.55
CA PHE A 244 -13.55 -17.43 4.08
C PHE A 244 -12.42 -18.36 3.65
N PHE A 245 -11.25 -18.23 4.30
CA PHE A 245 -10.07 -19.04 4.03
C PHE A 245 -10.30 -20.53 4.32
N VAL A 246 -10.77 -20.85 5.53
CA VAL A 246 -11.07 -22.24 5.94
C VAL A 246 -12.14 -22.85 5.03
N GLY A 247 -13.19 -22.10 4.73
CA GLY A 247 -14.23 -22.53 3.83
C GLY A 247 -13.70 -22.90 2.45
N ARG A 248 -12.79 -22.07 1.90
CA ARG A 248 -12.15 -22.37 0.62
C ARG A 248 -11.19 -23.56 0.68
N MET A 249 -10.50 -23.77 1.80
CA MET A 249 -9.59 -24.92 2.00
C MET A 249 -10.34 -26.21 2.34
N GLY A 250 -11.67 -26.26 2.13
CA GLY A 250 -12.47 -27.47 2.34
C GLY A 250 -12.63 -27.83 3.82
N GLY A 251 -12.65 -26.82 4.72
CA GLY A 251 -12.80 -27.06 6.15
C GLY A 251 -11.53 -27.60 6.81
N SER A 252 -10.34 -27.22 6.32
CA SER A 252 -9.07 -27.67 6.88
C SER A 252 -8.10 -26.52 7.11
N VAL A 253 -7.29 -26.60 8.17
CA VAL A 253 -6.24 -25.63 8.53
C VAL A 253 -4.99 -26.36 8.97
N SER A 254 -3.83 -25.93 8.43
CA SER A 254 -2.50 -26.35 8.86
C SER A 254 -1.60 -25.13 9.12
N SER A 255 -0.51 -25.34 9.87
CA SER A 255 0.43 -24.29 10.27
C SER A 255 1.14 -23.59 9.09
N THR A 256 1.22 -24.25 7.92
CA THR A 256 1.94 -23.74 6.73
C THR A 256 1.06 -22.96 5.77
N MET A 257 -0.27 -23.01 5.95
CA MET A 257 -1.23 -22.34 5.07
C MET A 257 -1.21 -20.80 5.21
N GLY A 258 -1.81 -20.11 4.27
CA GLY A 258 -1.99 -18.65 4.29
C GLY A 258 -0.71 -17.81 4.16
N THR A 259 0.43 -18.41 3.80
CA THR A 259 1.69 -17.66 3.62
C THR A 259 1.65 -16.79 2.37
N GLY A 260 1.91 -15.48 2.53
CA GLY A 260 1.91 -14.50 1.44
C GLY A 260 0.57 -13.78 1.23
N TYR A 261 -0.47 -14.13 1.97
CA TYR A 261 -1.77 -13.44 1.90
C TYR A 261 -1.68 -11.99 2.37
N GLU A 262 -0.78 -11.70 3.33
CA GLU A 262 -0.46 -10.34 3.76
C GLU A 262 0.03 -9.47 2.61
N MET A 263 0.97 -9.99 1.81
CA MET A 263 1.51 -9.26 0.65
C MET A 263 0.46 -9.11 -0.45
N THR A 264 -0.37 -10.14 -0.65
CA THR A 264 -1.48 -10.08 -1.61
C THR A 264 -2.50 -9.02 -1.21
N ALA A 265 -2.89 -8.92 0.07
CA ALA A 265 -3.81 -7.92 0.56
C ALA A 265 -3.25 -6.49 0.39
N ILE A 266 -1.96 -6.29 0.72
CA ILE A 266 -1.27 -5.01 0.49
C ILE A 266 -1.27 -4.67 -1.01
N ALA A 267 -0.89 -5.64 -1.87
CA ALA A 267 -0.83 -5.42 -3.32
C ALA A 267 -2.19 -5.03 -3.90
N ILE A 268 -3.28 -5.68 -3.49
CA ILE A 268 -4.65 -5.36 -3.90
C ILE A 268 -5.02 -3.94 -3.46
N CYS A 269 -4.72 -3.55 -2.22
CA CYS A 269 -5.02 -2.21 -1.71
C CYS A 269 -4.26 -1.13 -2.49
N VAL A 270 -2.96 -1.33 -2.72
CA VAL A 270 -2.11 -0.36 -3.42
C VAL A 270 -2.48 -0.27 -4.90
N LEU A 271 -2.70 -1.41 -5.57
CA LEU A 271 -3.23 -1.43 -6.93
C LEU A 271 -4.58 -0.73 -7.00
N GLY A 272 -5.42 -0.91 -5.98
CA GLY A 272 -6.69 -0.19 -5.83
C GLY A 272 -6.57 1.31 -5.59
N GLY A 273 -5.35 1.85 -5.49
CA GLY A 273 -5.08 3.28 -5.32
C GLY A 273 -5.14 3.79 -3.88
N VAL A 274 -5.02 2.89 -2.90
CA VAL A 274 -4.80 3.28 -1.50
C VAL A 274 -3.33 3.60 -1.31
N SER A 275 -3.04 4.79 -0.77
CA SER A 275 -1.67 5.26 -0.57
C SER A 275 -1.02 4.59 0.64
N THR A 276 0.17 4.05 0.46
CA THR A 276 1.02 3.54 1.55
C THR A 276 1.55 4.63 2.48
N ASN A 277 1.52 5.89 2.04
CA ASN A 277 1.92 7.05 2.84
C ASN A 277 0.76 7.60 3.70
N GLY A 278 -0.41 6.99 3.66
CA GLY A 278 -1.60 7.41 4.39
C GLY A 278 -2.42 8.53 3.73
N GLY A 279 -3.56 8.83 4.32
CA GLY A 279 -4.41 9.98 4.03
C GLY A 279 -5.11 9.98 2.66
N LYS A 280 -4.91 8.98 1.81
CA LYS A 280 -5.47 8.89 0.46
C LYS A 280 -5.88 7.48 0.11
N GLY A 281 -7.07 7.33 -0.43
CA GLY A 281 -7.61 6.05 -0.89
C GLY A 281 -9.13 6.01 -0.81
N LYS A 282 -9.74 5.08 -1.53
CA LYS A 282 -11.17 4.78 -1.53
C LYS A 282 -11.34 3.28 -1.53
N VAL A 283 -12.48 2.79 -1.04
CA VAL A 283 -12.77 1.33 -0.99
C VAL A 283 -13.04 0.75 -2.38
N TYR A 284 -13.56 1.56 -3.31
CA TYR A 284 -13.95 1.09 -4.66
C TYR A 284 -12.78 0.50 -5.46
N GLY A 285 -11.60 1.12 -5.39
CA GLY A 285 -10.42 0.65 -6.09
C GLY A 285 -9.97 -0.74 -5.62
N PRO A 286 -9.70 -0.97 -4.33
CA PRO A 286 -9.40 -2.31 -3.81
C PRO A 286 -10.48 -3.35 -4.08
N PHE A 287 -11.76 -2.96 -4.08
CA PHE A 287 -12.85 -3.85 -4.45
C PHE A 287 -12.67 -4.39 -5.87
N ILE A 288 -12.42 -3.53 -6.86
CA ILE A 288 -12.16 -3.93 -8.26
C ILE A 288 -10.85 -4.72 -8.35
N ALA A 289 -9.80 -4.27 -7.64
CA ALA A 289 -8.50 -4.92 -7.65
C ALA A 289 -8.55 -6.36 -7.09
N THR A 290 -9.45 -6.66 -6.14
CA THR A 290 -9.67 -8.03 -5.65
C THR A 290 -10.07 -8.97 -6.80
N PHE A 291 -10.95 -8.53 -7.70
CA PHE A 291 -11.33 -9.33 -8.86
C PHE A 291 -10.19 -9.44 -9.88
N ILE A 292 -9.41 -8.38 -10.09
CA ILE A 292 -8.22 -8.45 -10.94
C ILE A 292 -7.28 -9.55 -10.44
N PHE A 293 -7.00 -9.61 -9.14
CA PHE A 293 -6.16 -10.65 -8.54
C PHE A 293 -6.81 -12.04 -8.61
N ALA A 294 -8.12 -12.16 -8.44
CA ALA A 294 -8.86 -13.40 -8.59
C ALA A 294 -8.68 -13.98 -10.01
N PHE A 295 -8.97 -13.18 -11.03
CA PHE A 295 -8.82 -13.58 -12.43
C PHE A 295 -7.36 -13.91 -12.77
N LEU A 296 -6.41 -13.10 -12.32
CA LEU A 296 -4.99 -13.32 -12.55
C LEU A 296 -4.51 -14.64 -11.92
N THR A 297 -4.83 -14.87 -10.65
CA THR A 297 -4.42 -16.09 -9.93
C THR A 297 -5.03 -17.34 -10.55
N TYR A 298 -6.30 -17.28 -10.95
CA TYR A 298 -6.97 -18.37 -11.64
C TYR A 298 -6.36 -18.64 -13.02
N THR A 299 -6.11 -17.60 -13.81
CA THR A 299 -5.48 -17.70 -15.12
C THR A 299 -4.10 -18.34 -15.04
N LEU A 300 -3.28 -17.92 -14.08
CA LEU A 300 -1.97 -18.54 -13.84
C LEU A 300 -2.10 -20.02 -13.43
N GLY A 301 -3.16 -20.37 -12.70
CA GLY A 301 -3.48 -21.75 -12.38
C GLY A 301 -3.82 -22.58 -13.60
N LEU A 302 -4.61 -22.05 -14.53
CA LEU A 302 -4.96 -22.71 -15.80
C LEU A 302 -3.77 -22.91 -16.72
N LEU A 303 -2.76 -22.05 -16.60
CA LEU A 303 -1.47 -22.16 -17.32
C LEU A 303 -0.47 -23.11 -16.64
N ASN A 304 -0.93 -23.83 -15.61
CA ASN A 304 -0.08 -24.74 -14.80
C ASN A 304 1.13 -24.03 -14.15
N VAL A 305 1.01 -22.72 -13.89
CA VAL A 305 2.05 -21.99 -13.16
C VAL A 305 2.00 -22.42 -11.70
N ASP A 306 3.13 -22.92 -11.18
CA ASP A 306 3.24 -23.37 -9.80
C ASP A 306 3.02 -22.25 -8.77
N ALA A 307 2.72 -22.61 -7.52
CA ALA A 307 2.38 -21.66 -6.46
C ALA A 307 3.54 -20.67 -6.14
N ASN A 308 4.80 -21.09 -6.29
CA ASN A 308 5.94 -20.23 -6.02
C ASN A 308 6.13 -19.18 -7.13
N SER A 309 5.96 -19.59 -8.39
CA SER A 309 6.00 -18.66 -9.53
C SER A 309 4.86 -17.63 -9.48
N ARG A 310 3.69 -18.00 -8.96
CA ARG A 310 2.59 -17.02 -8.70
C ARG A 310 2.99 -15.96 -7.68
N LYS A 311 3.79 -16.30 -6.65
CA LYS A 311 4.32 -15.33 -5.68
C LYS A 311 5.26 -14.32 -6.36
N ILE A 312 6.06 -14.75 -7.34
CA ILE A 312 6.92 -13.86 -8.14
C ILE A 312 6.05 -12.84 -8.88
N VAL A 313 5.01 -13.31 -9.57
CA VAL A 313 4.07 -12.42 -10.28
C VAL A 313 3.41 -11.42 -9.34
N THR A 314 2.95 -11.86 -8.17
CA THR A 314 2.37 -10.98 -7.13
C THR A 314 3.39 -9.93 -6.67
N GLY A 315 4.65 -10.32 -6.45
CA GLY A 315 5.73 -9.39 -6.08
C GLY A 315 6.00 -8.34 -7.16
N ILE A 316 6.03 -8.73 -8.42
CA ILE A 316 6.20 -7.80 -9.56
C ILE A 316 5.03 -6.83 -9.63
N ILE A 317 3.79 -7.32 -9.49
CA ILE A 317 2.60 -6.47 -9.50
C ILE A 317 2.65 -5.46 -8.34
N LEU A 318 3.07 -5.89 -7.14
CA LEU A 318 3.22 -4.99 -5.99
C LEU A 318 4.24 -3.88 -6.28
N ILE A 319 5.41 -4.23 -6.86
CA ILE A 319 6.43 -3.24 -7.23
C ILE A 319 5.85 -2.23 -8.24
N ILE A 320 5.18 -2.71 -9.28
CA ILE A 320 4.56 -1.85 -10.30
C ILE A 320 3.46 -0.98 -9.68
N ALA A 321 2.60 -1.54 -8.84
CA ALA A 321 1.51 -0.82 -8.18
C ALA A 321 2.00 0.30 -7.27
N VAL A 322 3.11 0.09 -6.55
CA VAL A 322 3.75 1.12 -5.72
C VAL A 322 4.47 2.15 -6.59
N LEU A 323 5.08 1.72 -7.70
CA LEU A 323 5.86 2.60 -8.58
C LEU A 323 4.96 3.62 -9.28
N ILE A 324 3.83 3.19 -9.86
CA ILE A 324 2.96 4.03 -10.70
C ILE A 324 2.52 5.33 -10.01
N PRO A 325 1.97 5.32 -8.78
CA PRO A 325 1.56 6.56 -8.10
C PRO A 325 2.73 7.47 -7.72
N ASN A 326 3.94 6.90 -7.57
CA ASN A 326 5.15 7.62 -7.18
C ASN A 326 5.95 8.16 -8.38
N VAL A 327 5.62 7.74 -9.60
CA VAL A 327 6.24 8.25 -10.83
C VAL A 327 5.70 9.65 -11.14
N ASN A 328 6.29 10.66 -10.52
CA ASN A 328 6.01 12.05 -10.83
C ASN A 328 6.81 12.52 -12.05
N LYS A 329 6.29 13.55 -12.77
CA LYS A 329 7.00 14.20 -13.89
C LYS A 329 8.43 14.59 -13.52
N LYS A 330 8.66 14.95 -12.25
CA LYS A 330 10.00 15.29 -11.72
C LYS A 330 10.91 14.06 -11.67
N LEU A 331 10.43 12.92 -11.21
CA LEU A 331 11.19 11.67 -11.17
C LEU A 331 11.53 11.18 -12.60
N ILE A 332 10.58 11.29 -13.54
CA ILE A 332 10.83 10.96 -14.95
C ILE A 332 11.88 11.91 -15.55
N ALA A 333 11.83 13.20 -15.22
CA ALA A 333 12.82 14.17 -15.66
C ALA A 333 14.20 13.85 -15.06
N ASP A 334 14.27 13.55 -13.77
CA ASP A 334 15.51 13.19 -13.07
C ASP A 334 16.10 11.86 -13.60
N LEU A 335 15.27 10.87 -13.89
CA LEU A 335 15.69 9.60 -14.50
C LEU A 335 16.14 9.84 -15.96
N LYS A 336 15.42 10.64 -16.75
CA LYS A 336 15.86 11.02 -18.09
C LYS A 336 17.20 11.75 -18.05
N LEU A 337 17.38 12.70 -17.12
CA LEU A 337 18.65 13.38 -16.92
C LEU A 337 19.75 12.39 -16.54
N LYS A 338 19.48 11.45 -15.67
CA LYS A 338 20.49 10.50 -15.16
C LYS A 338 20.85 9.38 -16.16
N PHE A 339 19.90 8.88 -16.94
CA PHE A 339 20.11 7.73 -17.84
C PHE A 339 20.24 8.10 -19.31
N ILE A 340 19.52 9.11 -19.81
CA ILE A 340 19.54 9.50 -21.22
C ILE A 340 20.65 10.53 -21.49
N TYR A 341 20.90 11.42 -20.50
CA TYR A 341 21.94 12.46 -20.59
C TYR A 341 23.22 12.09 -19.82
N LYS A 342 23.48 10.80 -19.62
CA LYS A 342 24.74 10.29 -19.12
C LYS A 342 25.81 10.53 -20.18
N GLY A 343 26.46 11.71 -20.15
CA GLY A 343 27.49 12.02 -21.13
C GLY A 343 27.71 13.51 -21.42
N ASN A 344 27.13 14.43 -20.64
CA ASN A 344 27.59 15.81 -20.72
C ASN A 344 28.97 15.90 -20.05
N LYS A 345 30.04 15.72 -20.84
CA LYS A 345 31.44 15.75 -20.39
C LYS A 345 31.77 17.03 -19.60
N ASN A 346 31.11 18.15 -19.90
CA ASN A 346 31.29 19.40 -19.20
C ASN A 346 30.74 19.38 -17.77
N VAL A 347 29.57 18.79 -17.58
CA VAL A 347 28.95 18.61 -16.24
C VAL A 347 29.78 17.65 -15.40
N GLU A 348 30.25 16.56 -15.98
CA GLU A 348 31.09 15.58 -15.28
C GLU A 348 32.43 16.17 -14.87
N ALA A 349 33.08 16.90 -15.80
CA ALA A 349 34.33 17.59 -15.51
C ALA A 349 34.18 18.69 -14.45
N LEU A 350 33.06 19.42 -14.44
CA LEU A 350 32.76 20.44 -13.44
C LEU A 350 32.56 19.81 -12.06
N ASN A 351 31.80 18.72 -12.00
CA ASN A 351 31.53 17.96 -10.75
C ASN A 351 32.83 17.41 -10.14
N VAL A 352 33.72 16.83 -10.97
CA VAL A 352 35.01 16.29 -10.52
C VAL A 352 35.90 17.44 -10.00
N LYS A 353 36.00 18.58 -10.74
CA LYS A 353 36.79 19.75 -10.29
C LYS A 353 36.25 20.34 -8.99
N THR A 354 34.93 20.45 -8.87
CA THR A 354 34.31 21.00 -7.65
C THR A 354 34.50 20.07 -6.46
N ALA A 355 34.32 18.75 -6.64
CA ALA A 355 34.56 17.75 -5.61
C ALA A 355 36.02 17.76 -5.11
N ALA A 356 36.99 17.90 -6.01
CA ALA A 356 38.41 18.02 -5.66
C ALA A 356 38.70 19.26 -4.81
N LYS A 357 38.15 20.43 -5.19
CA LYS A 357 38.31 21.67 -4.41
C LYS A 357 37.65 21.60 -3.05
N VAL A 358 36.45 21.06 -2.98
CA VAL A 358 35.75 20.85 -1.69
C VAL A 358 36.50 19.89 -0.79
N LYS A 359 37.13 18.86 -1.35
CA LYS A 359 37.97 17.93 -0.60
C LYS A 359 39.22 18.61 -0.02
N ALA A 360 39.87 19.48 -0.84
CA ALA A 360 41.03 20.26 -0.40
C ALA A 360 40.69 21.24 0.74
N LEU A 361 39.58 21.99 0.60
CA LEU A 361 39.12 22.91 1.66
C LEU A 361 38.72 22.17 2.96
N LYS A 362 38.12 20.98 2.85
CA LYS A 362 37.85 20.14 4.05
C LYS A 362 39.13 19.63 4.73
N ALA A 363 40.16 19.32 3.97
CA ALA A 363 41.46 18.97 4.51
C ALA A 363 42.11 20.17 5.23
N GLU A 364 42.04 21.37 4.63
CA GLU A 364 42.52 22.60 5.26
C GLU A 364 41.79 22.94 6.56
N ILE A 365 40.47 22.74 6.61
CA ILE A 365 39.68 22.87 7.85
C ILE A 365 40.16 21.88 8.90
N ALA A 366 40.47 20.63 8.52
CA ALA A 366 40.92 19.60 9.43
C ALA A 366 42.33 19.89 9.99
N GLU A 367 43.23 20.45 9.18
CA GLU A 367 44.56 20.91 9.59
C GLU A 367 44.46 22.13 10.50
N THR A 368 43.65 23.14 10.15
CA THR A 368 43.42 24.33 10.97
C THR A 368 42.90 23.99 12.36
N LYS A 369 42.04 22.95 12.47
CA LYS A 369 41.55 22.45 13.76
C LYS A 369 42.66 21.82 14.63
N LYS A 370 43.70 21.25 14.03
CA LYS A 370 44.81 20.57 14.73
C LYS A 370 45.97 21.51 15.04
N ASP A 371 46.04 22.68 14.42
CA ASP A 371 47.12 23.63 14.59
C ASP A 371 47.02 24.35 15.94
N ASN A 372 47.91 24.00 16.86
CA ASN A 372 47.96 24.59 18.21
C ASN A 372 48.68 25.95 18.29
N SER A 373 49.21 26.46 17.17
CA SER A 373 49.91 27.74 17.10
C SER A 373 48.99 28.96 16.92
N LEU A 374 47.71 28.74 16.52
CA LEU A 374 46.74 29.79 16.24
C LEU A 374 45.80 30.01 17.45
N SER A 375 45.43 31.27 17.70
CA SER A 375 44.40 31.61 18.67
C SER A 375 43.03 31.08 18.25
N GLU A 376 42.17 30.77 19.22
CA GLU A 376 40.86 30.15 18.98
C GLU A 376 39.94 31.02 18.10
N SER A 377 40.05 32.35 18.24
CA SER A 377 39.34 33.32 17.38
C SER A 377 39.81 33.26 15.91
N ALA A 378 41.12 33.18 15.68
CA ALA A 378 41.71 33.12 14.35
C ALA A 378 41.39 31.76 13.64
N LYS A 379 41.32 30.66 14.44
CA LYS A 379 40.88 29.36 13.92
C LYS A 379 39.43 29.41 13.42
N ASN A 380 38.53 29.94 14.25
CA ASN A 380 37.10 30.04 13.92
C ASN A 380 36.84 30.91 12.69
N ASP A 381 37.57 32.01 12.52
CA ASP A 381 37.44 32.87 11.34
C ASP A 381 37.92 32.17 10.06
N LYS A 382 39.01 31.41 10.11
CA LYS A 382 39.51 30.64 8.95
C LYS A 382 38.54 29.53 8.57
N ILE A 383 38.03 28.78 9.56
CA ILE A 383 37.04 27.71 9.32
C ILE A 383 35.78 28.28 8.71
N LYS A 384 35.25 29.39 9.22
CA LYS A 384 34.03 30.03 8.74
C LYS A 384 34.18 30.54 7.31
N LYS A 385 35.38 31.08 6.93
CA LYS A 385 35.68 31.46 5.55
C LYS A 385 35.74 30.26 4.62
N ALA A 386 36.38 29.16 5.01
CA ALA A 386 36.49 27.97 4.20
C ALA A 386 35.12 27.28 4.01
N GLU A 387 34.27 27.25 5.05
CA GLU A 387 32.89 26.74 4.97
C GLU A 387 32.02 27.60 4.03
N ALA A 388 32.13 28.93 4.10
CA ALA A 388 31.42 29.84 3.20
C ALA A 388 31.86 29.64 1.73
N GLU A 389 33.16 29.39 1.52
CA GLU A 389 33.68 29.09 0.19
C GLU A 389 33.16 27.74 -0.36
N ILE A 390 33.10 26.70 0.47
CA ILE A 390 32.52 25.40 0.11
C ILE A 390 31.07 25.58 -0.37
N VAL A 391 30.26 26.32 0.42
CA VAL A 391 28.84 26.57 0.09
C VAL A 391 28.73 27.35 -1.23
N SER A 392 29.57 28.35 -1.44
CA SER A 392 29.57 29.16 -2.67
C SER A 392 29.94 28.32 -3.89
N LEU A 393 30.98 27.47 -3.78
CA LEU A 393 31.42 26.57 -4.86
C LEU A 393 30.33 25.52 -5.19
N GLN A 394 29.69 24.94 -4.20
CA GLN A 394 28.60 23.99 -4.42
C GLN A 394 27.41 24.66 -5.09
N LYS A 395 27.05 25.89 -4.69
CA LYS A 395 25.99 26.67 -5.32
C LYS A 395 26.31 26.98 -6.77
N LYS A 396 27.50 27.53 -7.06
CA LYS A 396 27.95 27.82 -8.42
C LYS A 396 27.97 26.59 -9.32
N CYS A 397 28.41 25.43 -8.79
CA CYS A 397 28.39 24.16 -9.52
C CYS A 397 26.97 23.73 -9.87
N LYS A 398 26.05 23.88 -8.93
CA LYS A 398 24.64 23.51 -9.11
C LYS A 398 23.94 24.41 -10.13
N ASP A 399 24.18 25.72 -10.06
CA ASP A 399 23.59 26.72 -10.98
C ASP A 399 24.11 26.51 -12.41
N GLN A 400 25.42 26.30 -12.58
CA GLN A 400 26.02 26.05 -13.89
C GLN A 400 25.59 24.72 -14.51
N THR A 401 25.45 23.70 -13.67
CA THR A 401 24.90 22.37 -14.09
C THR A 401 23.46 22.51 -14.56
N ALA A 402 22.65 23.32 -13.87
CA ALA A 402 21.25 23.55 -14.24
C ALA A 402 21.15 24.28 -15.60
N ILE A 403 22.02 25.27 -15.87
CA ILE A 403 22.05 25.99 -17.14
C ILE A 403 22.41 25.04 -18.29
N TRP A 404 23.49 24.26 -18.17
CA TRP A 404 23.90 23.32 -19.23
C TRP A 404 22.91 22.22 -19.50
N LEU A 405 22.20 21.77 -18.47
CA LEU A 405 21.12 20.77 -18.63
C LEU A 405 19.89 21.38 -19.28
N ALA A 406 19.58 22.65 -19.01
CA ALA A 406 18.48 23.36 -19.65
C ALA A 406 18.75 23.58 -21.16
N GLU A 407 19.96 24.01 -21.52
CA GLU A 407 20.41 24.17 -22.93
C GLU A 407 20.32 22.82 -23.66
N GLN A 408 20.80 21.74 -23.07
CA GLN A 408 20.76 20.41 -23.67
C GLN A 408 19.30 19.89 -23.82
N ALA A 409 18.40 20.22 -22.89
CA ALA A 409 16.99 19.88 -23.00
C ALA A 409 16.28 20.66 -24.11
N GLU A 410 16.67 21.91 -24.34
CA GLU A 410 16.15 22.75 -25.44
C GLU A 410 16.61 22.24 -26.79
N ASP A 411 17.90 21.88 -26.93
CA ASP A 411 18.44 21.29 -28.15
C ASP A 411 17.80 19.95 -28.50
N ALA A 412 17.56 19.10 -27.48
CA ALA A 412 16.83 17.84 -27.66
C ALA A 412 15.35 18.06 -28.09
N ARG A 413 14.72 19.14 -27.61
CA ARG A 413 13.37 19.52 -28.03
C ARG A 413 13.34 20.00 -29.47
N LYS A 414 14.30 20.87 -29.89
CA LYS A 414 14.45 21.34 -31.27
C LYS A 414 14.71 20.17 -32.22
N ALA A 415 15.58 19.23 -31.84
CA ALA A 415 15.83 18.01 -32.62
C ALA A 415 14.57 17.15 -32.81
N LYS A 416 13.74 17.03 -31.78
CA LYS A 416 12.48 16.28 -31.85
C LYS A 416 11.42 16.96 -32.72
N GLU A 417 11.34 18.29 -32.70
CA GLU A 417 10.46 19.07 -33.56
C GLU A 417 10.86 18.97 -35.04
N LEU A 418 12.17 18.93 -35.34
CA LEU A 418 12.68 18.70 -36.71
C LEU A 418 12.40 17.27 -37.20
N PHE A 419 12.41 16.27 -36.30
CA PHE A 419 12.08 14.86 -36.65
C PHE A 419 10.60 14.65 -36.94
N ASN A 420 9.71 15.38 -36.25
CA ASN A 420 8.25 15.30 -36.44
C ASN A 420 7.75 16.12 -37.64
N LYS A 421 8.60 16.92 -38.29
CA LYS A 421 8.30 17.68 -39.52
C LYS A 421 8.70 16.96 -40.81
N LYS A 422 9.30 15.78 -40.73
CA LYS A 422 9.55 14.87 -41.83
C LYS A 422 8.56 13.68 -41.77
#